data_ee03207936fa93f11141b71534c6bb2d
#
_entry.id   ee03207936fa93f11141b71534c6bb2d
#
_cell.length_a   1.000
_cell.length_b   1.000
_cell.length_c   1.000
_cell.angle_alpha   90.00
_cell.angle_beta   90.00
_cell.angle_gamma   90.00
#
_symmetry.space_group_name_H-M   'P 1'
#
loop_
_entity.id
_entity.type
_entity.pdbx_description
1 polymer ?
#
loop_
_entity_poly.entity_id
_entity_poly.type
_entity_poly.pdbx_seq_one_letter_code
_entity_poly.pdbx_strand_id
1 'polypeptide(L)'
;MIEISNLTKVFRTEEIETVALDGVSLKVDKGEFIAIMGPSGCGKSTLLNILGLLDNPTSGIYKLDGAEVGNLREKDRTAVRKGNIGFVFQSFNLIEEMTVSENVELPLVYLGVKASERKERVEEALRKMSISHR
;
A
#
# COMPACT_ATOMS: atom_id res chain seq x y z
N MET A 1 6.01 9.61 8.73
CA MET A 1 6.84 8.78 9.64
C MET A 1 6.12 7.48 9.92
N ILE A 2 6.83 6.35 9.86
CA ILE A 2 6.32 5.00 10.15
C ILE A 2 7.02 4.49 11.40
N GLU A 3 6.26 3.96 12.35
CA GLU A 3 6.79 3.29 13.53
C GLU A 3 6.05 1.98 13.75
N ILE A 4 6.78 0.88 13.79
CA ILE A 4 6.25 -0.43 14.18
C ILE A 4 7.04 -0.99 15.35
N SER A 5 6.35 -1.62 16.28
CA SER A 5 6.95 -2.22 17.47
C SER A 5 6.37 -3.60 17.72
N ASN A 6 7.24 -4.60 17.77
CA ASN A 6 6.89 -6.00 18.01
C ASN A 6 5.76 -6.51 17.11
N LEU A 7 5.79 -6.12 15.83
CA LEU A 7 4.74 -6.46 14.88
C LEU A 7 4.80 -7.96 14.53
N THR A 8 3.69 -8.64 14.77
CA THR A 8 3.54 -10.07 14.47
C THR A 8 2.38 -10.29 13.52
N LYS A 9 2.58 -11.18 12.55
CA LYS A 9 1.51 -11.63 11.66
C LYS A 9 1.50 -13.13 11.59
N VAL A 10 0.38 -13.72 11.95
CA VAL A 10 0.11 -15.15 11.89
C VAL A 10 -1.07 -15.39 10.95
N PHE A 11 -0.86 -16.25 9.97
CA PHE A 11 -1.94 -16.77 9.12
C PHE A 11 -2.37 -18.13 9.69
N ARG A 12 -3.67 -18.31 9.87
CA ARG A 12 -4.26 -19.55 10.37
C ARG A 12 -5.24 -20.10 9.37
N THR A 13 -5.06 -21.35 9.05
CA THR A 13 -6.06 -22.22 8.40
C THR A 13 -6.54 -23.23 9.41
N GLU A 14 -7.52 -24.08 9.04
CA GLU A 14 -8.02 -25.13 9.94
C GLU A 14 -6.93 -26.13 10.39
N GLU A 15 -5.88 -26.32 9.56
CA GLU A 15 -4.86 -27.34 9.78
C GLU A 15 -3.45 -26.75 10.05
N ILE A 16 -3.19 -25.51 9.66
CA ILE A 16 -1.82 -24.94 9.66
C ILE A 16 -1.84 -23.54 10.23
N GLU A 17 -0.86 -23.27 11.08
CA GLU A 17 -0.51 -21.92 11.53
C GLU A 17 0.85 -21.54 10.95
N THR A 18 0.91 -20.40 10.26
CA THR A 18 2.14 -19.88 9.67
C THR A 18 2.45 -18.51 10.24
N VAL A 19 3.57 -18.39 10.94
CA VAL A 19 4.09 -17.11 11.42
C VAL A 19 4.83 -16.44 10.27
N ALA A 20 4.25 -15.40 9.70
CA ALA A 20 4.84 -14.65 8.59
C ALA A 20 5.73 -13.48 9.07
N LEU A 21 5.39 -12.88 10.21
CA LEU A 21 6.20 -11.87 10.90
C LEU A 21 6.23 -12.22 12.38
N ASP A 22 7.40 -12.14 12.98
CA ASP A 22 7.64 -12.44 14.39
C ASP A 22 8.37 -11.30 15.09
N GLY A 23 7.63 -10.43 15.77
CA GLY A 23 8.18 -9.37 16.60
C GLY A 23 8.98 -8.29 15.85
N VAL A 24 8.63 -7.98 14.60
CA VAL A 24 9.37 -7.01 13.79
C VAL A 24 9.19 -5.60 14.34
N SER A 25 10.29 -4.88 14.50
CA SER A 25 10.30 -3.47 14.89
C SER A 25 11.10 -2.66 13.87
N LEU A 26 10.56 -1.52 13.43
CA LEU A 26 11.15 -0.65 12.44
C LEU A 26 10.66 0.78 12.65
N LYS A 27 11.54 1.75 12.45
CA LYS A 27 11.19 3.16 12.36
C LYS A 27 11.69 3.70 11.04
N VAL A 28 10.83 4.47 10.35
CA VAL A 28 11.18 5.17 9.10
C VAL A 28 10.78 6.63 9.29
N ASP A 29 11.74 7.52 9.22
CA ASP A 29 11.50 8.94 9.35
C ASP A 29 11.02 9.56 8.01
N LYS A 30 10.50 10.78 8.09
CA LYS A 30 9.99 11.46 6.89
C LYS A 30 11.14 11.77 5.93
N GLY A 31 10.96 11.41 4.67
CA GLY A 31 11.96 11.62 3.62
C GLY A 31 12.98 10.51 3.48
N GLU A 32 12.94 9.47 4.32
CA GLU A 32 13.81 8.31 4.18
C GLU A 32 13.40 7.43 3.01
N PHE A 33 14.40 6.83 2.38
CA PHE A 33 14.28 5.72 1.43
C PHE A 33 14.87 4.46 2.07
N ILE A 34 14.06 3.42 2.19
CA ILE A 34 14.49 2.15 2.76
C ILE A 34 14.33 0.99 1.78
N ALA A 35 15.17 -0.03 1.89
CA ALA A 35 15.05 -1.28 1.17
C ALA A 35 14.89 -2.44 2.15
N ILE A 36 13.82 -3.25 1.95
CA ILE A 36 13.56 -4.47 2.73
C ILE A 36 14.03 -5.65 1.89
N MET A 37 15.09 -6.31 2.34
CA MET A 37 15.72 -7.43 1.63
C MET A 37 15.64 -8.71 2.45
N GLY A 38 15.73 -9.85 1.77
CA GLY A 38 15.72 -11.17 2.37
C GLY A 38 15.29 -12.26 1.38
N PRO A 39 15.43 -13.55 1.73
CA PRO A 39 15.07 -14.67 0.87
C PRO A 39 13.57 -14.71 0.54
N SER A 40 13.20 -15.51 -0.46
CA SER A 40 11.78 -15.72 -0.77
C SER A 40 11.05 -16.32 0.43
N GLY A 41 9.82 -15.87 0.67
CA GLY A 41 8.99 -16.39 1.78
C GLY A 41 9.30 -15.80 3.17
N CYS A 42 10.30 -14.93 3.35
CA CYS A 42 10.64 -14.37 4.66
C CYS A 42 9.72 -13.22 5.16
N GLY A 43 8.55 -13.03 4.59
CA GLY A 43 7.56 -12.07 5.11
C GLY A 43 7.62 -10.65 4.54
N LYS A 44 8.50 -10.34 3.57
CA LYS A 44 8.64 -8.98 3.00
C LYS A 44 7.32 -8.41 2.47
N SER A 45 6.62 -9.18 1.64
CA SER A 45 5.32 -8.76 1.07
C SER A 45 4.25 -8.61 2.16
N THR A 46 4.27 -9.47 3.17
CA THR A 46 3.38 -9.37 4.33
C THR A 46 3.62 -8.07 5.08
N LEU A 47 4.89 -7.75 5.35
CA LEU A 47 5.25 -6.48 5.99
C LEU A 47 4.81 -5.28 5.15
N LEU A 48 5.09 -5.27 3.85
CA LEU A 48 4.67 -4.19 2.95
C LEU A 48 3.14 -4.04 2.88
N ASN A 49 2.39 -5.13 2.89
CA ASN A 49 0.93 -5.09 2.91
C ASN A 49 0.40 -4.46 4.20
N ILE A 50 1.01 -4.75 5.34
CA ILE A 50 0.63 -4.13 6.62
C ILE A 50 1.03 -2.65 6.63
N LEU A 51 2.26 -2.31 6.23
CA LEU A 51 2.70 -0.91 6.12
C LEU A 51 1.83 -0.09 5.17
N GLY A 52 1.37 -0.73 4.09
CA GLY A 52 0.44 -0.14 3.13
C GLY A 52 -1.01 -0.14 3.57
N LEU A 53 -1.33 -0.60 4.77
CA LEU A 53 -2.71 -0.71 5.28
C LEU A 53 -3.62 -1.57 4.39
N LEU A 54 -3.06 -2.55 3.67
CA LEU A 54 -3.82 -3.56 2.92
C LEU A 54 -4.24 -4.72 3.84
N ASP A 55 -3.48 -4.96 4.92
CA ASP A 55 -3.76 -5.99 5.93
C ASP A 55 -3.48 -5.44 7.33
N ASN A 56 -3.99 -6.12 8.36
CA ASN A 56 -3.71 -5.82 9.76
C ASN A 56 -2.67 -6.80 10.32
N PRO A 57 -1.82 -6.36 11.26
CA PRO A 57 -1.03 -7.28 12.06
C PRO A 57 -1.94 -8.14 12.97
N THR A 58 -1.43 -9.28 13.42
CA THR A 58 -2.08 -10.10 14.46
C THR A 58 -1.87 -9.46 15.84
N SER A 59 -0.69 -8.89 16.05
CA SER A 59 -0.34 -8.17 17.28
C SER A 59 0.79 -7.18 17.03
N GLY A 60 1.11 -6.38 18.03
CA GLY A 60 2.09 -5.30 17.95
C GLY A 60 1.46 -3.95 17.65
N ILE A 61 2.28 -2.93 17.54
CA ILE A 61 1.85 -1.55 17.36
C ILE A 61 2.33 -1.07 15.99
N TYR A 62 1.43 -0.45 15.24
CA TYR A 62 1.77 0.28 14.00
C TYR A 62 1.23 1.69 14.08
N LYS A 63 2.13 2.68 13.99
CA LYS A 63 1.81 4.11 13.93
C LYS A 63 2.25 4.70 12.59
N LEU A 64 1.35 5.46 11.97
CA LEU A 64 1.59 6.27 10.79
C LEU A 64 1.38 7.74 11.16
N ASP A 65 2.44 8.55 11.01
CA ASP A 65 2.45 9.96 11.42
C ASP A 65 1.93 10.20 12.85
N GLY A 66 2.32 9.31 13.78
CA GLY A 66 1.94 9.38 15.18
C GLY A 66 0.56 8.78 15.52
N ALA A 67 -0.29 8.53 14.54
CA ALA A 67 -1.59 7.89 14.75
C ALA A 67 -1.47 6.36 14.72
N GLU A 68 -2.08 5.66 15.68
CA GLU A 68 -2.11 4.20 15.69
C GLU A 68 -3.09 3.69 14.63
N VAL A 69 -2.58 2.85 13.71
CA VAL A 69 -3.32 2.36 12.54
C VAL A 69 -3.36 0.83 12.45
N GLY A 70 -2.70 0.13 13.36
CA GLY A 70 -2.56 -1.33 13.32
C GLY A 70 -3.86 -2.11 13.47
N ASN A 71 -4.86 -1.56 14.16
CA ASN A 71 -6.14 -2.23 14.46
C ASN A 71 -7.36 -1.57 13.80
N LEU A 72 -7.15 -0.82 12.73
CA LEU A 72 -8.24 -0.17 12.02
C LEU A 72 -9.14 -1.17 11.29
N ARG A 73 -10.45 -0.91 11.28
CA ARG A 73 -11.39 -1.63 10.42
C ARG A 73 -11.11 -1.31 8.95
N GLU A 74 -11.54 -2.16 8.04
CA GLU A 74 -11.29 -2.01 6.59
C GLU A 74 -11.69 -0.62 6.05
N LYS A 75 -12.85 -0.13 6.45
CA LYS A 75 -13.34 1.21 6.05
C LYS A 75 -12.38 2.32 6.50
N ASP A 76 -11.88 2.22 7.72
CA ASP A 76 -11.00 3.24 8.32
C ASP A 76 -9.59 3.15 7.71
N ARG A 77 -9.07 1.94 7.46
CA ARG A 77 -7.82 1.72 6.71
C ARG A 77 -7.88 2.33 5.31
N THR A 78 -8.98 2.08 4.59
CA THR A 78 -9.20 2.66 3.26
C THR A 78 -9.22 4.18 3.30
N ALA A 79 -9.83 4.78 4.31
CA ALA A 79 -9.83 6.23 4.47
C ALA A 79 -8.42 6.79 4.73
N VAL A 80 -7.61 6.11 5.55
CA VAL A 80 -6.21 6.51 5.81
C VAL A 80 -5.33 6.32 4.57
N ARG A 81 -5.49 5.20 3.84
CA ARG A 81 -4.75 4.94 2.58
C ARG A 81 -5.00 6.02 1.53
N LYS A 82 -6.26 6.43 1.42
CA LYS A 82 -6.72 7.35 0.39
C LYS A 82 -5.96 8.68 0.44
N GLY A 83 -5.15 8.93 -0.59
CA GLY A 83 -4.36 10.14 -0.73
C GLY A 83 -3.07 10.22 0.09
N ASN A 84 -2.78 9.20 0.93
CA ASN A 84 -1.58 9.18 1.78
C ASN A 84 -0.58 8.10 1.36
N ILE A 85 -1.03 6.97 0.80
CA ILE A 85 -0.17 5.84 0.45
C ILE A 85 -0.34 5.51 -1.02
N GLY A 86 0.77 5.47 -1.75
CA GLY A 86 0.84 4.97 -3.12
C GLY A 86 1.53 3.61 -3.17
N PHE A 87 1.07 2.76 -4.10
CA PHE A 87 1.62 1.43 -4.35
C PHE A 87 2.17 1.33 -5.76
N VAL A 88 3.31 0.65 -5.88
CA VAL A 88 3.79 0.10 -7.14
C VAL A 88 3.83 -1.42 -6.99
N PHE A 89 2.94 -2.11 -7.67
CA PHE A 89 2.80 -3.56 -7.57
C PHE A 89 3.75 -4.29 -8.52
N GLN A 90 4.18 -5.47 -8.12
CA GLN A 90 4.96 -6.37 -8.98
C GLN A 90 4.11 -6.92 -10.13
N SER A 91 2.85 -7.26 -9.86
CA SER A 91 1.85 -7.60 -10.86
C SER A 91 1.09 -6.33 -11.22
N PHE A 92 1.00 -5.98 -12.46
CA PHE A 92 0.52 -4.69 -12.97
C PHE A 92 -0.77 -4.16 -12.31
N ASN A 93 -1.63 -5.03 -11.81
CA ASN A 93 -2.92 -4.73 -11.15
C ASN A 93 -3.79 -3.78 -11.98
N LEU A 94 -3.78 -3.98 -13.30
CA LEU A 94 -4.61 -3.26 -14.23
C LEU A 94 -5.99 -3.93 -14.34
N ILE A 95 -7.00 -3.13 -14.58
CA ILE A 95 -8.33 -3.60 -14.96
C ILE A 95 -8.30 -3.78 -16.47
N GLU A 96 -8.36 -5.03 -16.94
CA GLU A 96 -8.16 -5.40 -18.34
C GLU A 96 -9.23 -4.82 -19.27
N GLU A 97 -10.45 -4.63 -18.76
CA GLU A 97 -11.57 -4.06 -19.51
C GLU A 97 -11.47 -2.54 -19.68
N MET A 98 -10.54 -1.90 -18.97
CA MET A 98 -10.32 -0.46 -19.02
C MET A 98 -9.14 -0.09 -19.92
N THR A 99 -9.25 1.04 -20.59
CA THR A 99 -8.14 1.62 -21.36
C THR A 99 -6.98 2.03 -20.44
N VAL A 100 -5.81 2.31 -21.02
CA VAL A 100 -4.65 2.83 -20.27
C VAL A 100 -5.01 4.12 -19.52
N SER A 101 -5.68 5.04 -20.19
CA SER A 101 -6.11 6.31 -19.59
C SER A 101 -7.07 6.11 -18.43
N GLU A 102 -8.05 5.22 -18.57
CA GLU A 102 -9.02 4.91 -17.51
C GLU A 102 -8.35 4.26 -16.30
N ASN A 103 -7.41 3.33 -16.50
CA ASN A 103 -6.63 2.75 -15.40
C ASN A 103 -5.83 3.81 -14.64
N VAL A 104 -5.22 4.77 -15.35
CA VAL A 104 -4.46 5.88 -14.74
C VAL A 104 -5.39 6.90 -14.08
N GLU A 105 -6.61 7.09 -14.60
CA GLU A 105 -7.61 8.01 -14.07
C GLU A 105 -8.26 7.49 -12.78
N LEU A 106 -8.41 6.19 -12.65
CA LEU A 106 -9.18 5.54 -11.59
C LEU A 106 -8.85 6.03 -10.16
N PRO A 107 -7.58 6.13 -9.75
CA PRO A 107 -7.23 6.68 -8.44
C PRO A 107 -7.74 8.11 -8.21
N LEU A 108 -7.73 8.94 -9.25
CA LEU A 108 -8.21 10.33 -9.17
C LEU A 108 -9.73 10.40 -9.02
N VAL A 109 -10.46 9.45 -9.61
CA VAL A 109 -11.91 9.29 -9.41
C VAL A 109 -12.20 9.00 -7.95
N TYR A 110 -11.49 8.05 -7.35
CA TYR A 110 -11.63 7.72 -5.93
C TYR A 110 -11.25 8.88 -5.00
N LEU A 111 -10.30 9.73 -5.40
CA LEU A 111 -9.94 10.95 -4.67
C LEU A 111 -10.99 12.05 -4.81
N GLY A 112 -11.98 11.92 -5.70
CA GLY A 112 -13.01 12.93 -5.94
C GLY A 112 -12.51 14.13 -6.75
N VAL A 113 -11.42 13.98 -7.51
CA VAL A 113 -10.89 15.04 -8.38
C VAL A 113 -11.87 15.33 -9.50
N LYS A 114 -12.07 16.60 -9.86
CA LYS A 114 -12.98 17.04 -10.93
C LYS A 114 -12.55 16.49 -12.29
N ALA A 115 -13.50 16.15 -13.16
CA ALA A 115 -13.26 15.52 -14.46
C ALA A 115 -12.28 16.30 -15.35
N SER A 116 -12.39 17.64 -15.40
CA SER A 116 -11.47 18.49 -16.17
C SER A 116 -10.02 18.37 -15.70
N GLU A 117 -9.82 18.37 -14.39
CA GLU A 117 -8.50 18.24 -13.76
C GLU A 117 -7.94 16.81 -13.89
N ARG A 118 -8.80 15.78 -13.82
CA ARG A 118 -8.37 14.39 -14.01
C ARG A 118 -7.73 14.18 -15.38
N LYS A 119 -8.39 14.68 -16.45
CA LYS A 119 -7.88 14.56 -17.81
C LYS A 119 -6.48 15.13 -17.96
N GLU A 120 -6.26 16.34 -17.48
CA GLU A 120 -4.94 17.01 -17.50
C GLU A 120 -3.88 16.21 -16.76
N ARG A 121 -4.19 15.74 -15.55
CA ARG A 121 -3.26 14.94 -14.73
C ARG A 121 -2.92 13.59 -15.37
N VAL A 122 -3.89 12.93 -15.99
CA VAL A 122 -3.70 11.67 -16.73
C VAL A 122 -2.78 11.88 -17.92
N GLU A 123 -3.04 12.90 -18.76
CA GLU A 123 -2.19 13.24 -19.91
C GLU A 123 -0.75 13.56 -19.48
N GLU A 124 -0.58 14.31 -18.40
CA GLU A 124 0.74 14.60 -17.83
C GLU A 124 1.46 13.35 -17.35
N ALA A 125 0.76 12.45 -16.64
CA ALA A 125 1.33 11.19 -16.15
C ALA A 125 1.77 10.29 -17.31
N LEU A 126 0.92 10.11 -18.33
CA LEU A 126 1.24 9.31 -19.53
C LEU A 126 2.43 9.90 -20.30
N ARG A 127 2.52 11.23 -20.39
CA ARG A 127 3.65 11.90 -21.02
C ARG A 127 4.96 11.67 -20.25
N LYS A 128 4.94 11.80 -18.91
CA LYS A 128 6.11 11.54 -18.06
C LYS A 128 6.63 10.11 -18.19
N MET A 129 5.75 9.16 -18.46
CA MET A 129 6.10 7.75 -18.68
C MET A 129 6.37 7.42 -20.15
N SER A 130 6.32 8.41 -21.08
CA SER A 130 6.53 8.24 -22.51
C SER A 130 5.55 7.26 -23.18
N ILE A 131 4.32 7.16 -22.68
CA ILE A 131 3.25 6.29 -23.19
C ILE A 131 2.00 7.04 -23.63
N SER A 132 2.08 8.35 -23.83
CA SER A 132 0.94 9.19 -24.28
C SER A 132 0.38 8.80 -25.65
N HIS A 133 1.12 8.01 -26.44
CA HIS A 133 0.70 7.50 -27.77
C HIS A 133 -0.14 6.21 -27.67
N ARG A 134 -0.34 5.68 -26.50
CA ARG A 134 -1.14 4.48 -26.23
C ARG A 134 -2.56 4.89 -25.83
#